data_0c0086e535adeb7302a66820d3ac8f7c
#
_entry.id   0c0086e535adeb7302a66820d3ac8f7c
#
_cell.length_a   1.000
_cell.length_b   1.000
_cell.length_c   1.000
_cell.angle_alpha   90.00
_cell.angle_beta   90.00
_cell.angle_gamma   90.00
#
_symmetry.space_group_name_H-M   'P 1'
#
loop_
_entity.id
_entity.type
_entity.pdbx_description
1 polymer ?
#
loop_
_entity_poly.entity_id
_entity_poly.type
_entity_poly.pdbx_seq_one_letter_code
_entity_poly.pdbx_strand_id
1 'polypeptide(L)'
;MVHKAKFSIDSHSGKQMLQLIDNKGNVISQIILPYQIGEVVAVAQSYHALNKSGYLTPEWLDHTCEDSAGYNNKMFVRADLMPHRIRFTHIKFESMRDISDADCFAEGIAACKFPVYDGHELKDTIYGYTVSAFVKDIAEPWAPNNPLHFLGDTPQTAFIVLLSKLYGKEILESNPFVLAYTFNLLD
;
A
#
# COMPACT_ATOMS: atom_id res chain seq x y z
N MET A 1 0.33 10.69 25.87
CA MET A 1 0.14 9.53 26.77
C MET A 1 0.59 8.32 25.98
N VAL A 2 1.65 7.62 26.41
CA VAL A 2 2.18 6.47 25.64
C VAL A 2 1.32 5.26 25.95
N HIS A 3 0.52 4.83 24.97
CA HIS A 3 -0.24 3.60 25.07
C HIS A 3 0.67 2.43 24.65
N LYS A 4 0.65 1.36 25.43
CA LYS A 4 1.29 0.10 25.02
C LYS A 4 0.30 -0.69 24.17
N ALA A 5 0.79 -1.24 23.07
CA ALA A 5 0.04 -2.17 22.24
C ALA A 5 0.44 -3.60 22.61
N LYS A 6 -0.54 -4.50 22.70
CA LYS A 6 -0.32 -5.92 22.95
C LYS A 6 -1.16 -6.73 21.98
N PHE A 7 -0.52 -7.69 21.32
CA PHE A 7 -1.23 -8.70 20.56
C PHE A 7 -1.66 -9.85 21.46
N SER A 8 -2.88 -10.32 21.28
CA SER A 8 -3.47 -11.43 22.03
C SER A 8 -4.42 -12.23 21.13
N ILE A 9 -4.97 -13.32 21.65
CA ILE A 9 -5.98 -14.13 20.98
C ILE A 9 -7.33 -13.86 21.64
N ASP A 10 -8.33 -13.57 20.83
CA ASP A 10 -9.72 -13.46 21.31
C ASP A 10 -10.24 -14.85 21.71
N SER A 11 -10.68 -14.96 22.96
CA SER A 11 -11.12 -16.25 23.54
C SER A 11 -12.40 -16.80 22.91
N HIS A 12 -13.21 -15.97 22.28
CA HIS A 12 -14.48 -16.39 21.65
C HIS A 12 -14.29 -16.82 20.20
N SER A 13 -13.54 -16.04 19.43
CA SER A 13 -13.35 -16.30 17.99
C SER A 13 -12.06 -17.04 17.66
N GLY A 14 -11.12 -17.13 18.59
CA GLY A 14 -9.78 -17.65 18.34
C GLY A 14 -8.91 -16.77 17.43
N LYS A 15 -9.38 -15.57 17.06
CA LYS A 15 -8.68 -14.66 16.17
C LYS A 15 -7.68 -13.79 16.91
N GLN A 16 -6.63 -13.38 16.23
CA GLN A 16 -5.67 -12.41 16.75
C GLN A 16 -6.32 -11.04 16.87
N MET A 17 -6.01 -10.37 17.96
CA MET A 17 -6.50 -9.01 18.26
C MET A 17 -5.36 -8.12 18.73
N LEU A 18 -5.53 -6.82 18.53
CA LEU A 18 -4.71 -5.78 19.11
C LEU A 18 -5.44 -5.17 20.31
N GLN A 19 -4.76 -5.06 21.42
CA GLN A 19 -5.23 -4.37 22.63
C GLN A 19 -4.37 -3.15 22.90
N LEU A 20 -4.99 -2.00 23.09
CA LEU A 20 -4.34 -0.79 23.59
C LEU A 20 -4.48 -0.76 25.11
N ILE A 21 -3.36 -0.56 25.81
CA ILE A 21 -3.27 -0.67 27.26
C ILE A 21 -2.78 0.66 27.82
N ASP A 22 -3.43 1.16 28.87
CA ASP A 22 -3.02 2.35 29.59
C ASP A 22 -1.76 2.11 30.45
N ASN A 23 -1.25 3.16 31.07
CA ASN A 23 -0.09 3.08 31.96
C ASN A 23 -0.33 2.28 33.25
N LYS A 24 -1.59 1.96 33.57
CA LYS A 24 -2.00 1.15 34.73
C LYS A 24 -2.20 -0.33 34.35
N GLY A 25 -2.08 -0.66 33.06
CA GLY A 25 -2.29 -2.03 32.57
C GLY A 25 -3.74 -2.37 32.19
N ASN A 26 -4.65 -1.38 32.18
CA ASN A 26 -6.04 -1.61 31.77
C ASN A 26 -6.17 -1.57 30.24
N VAL A 27 -6.98 -2.47 29.68
CA VAL A 27 -7.33 -2.43 28.27
C VAL A 27 -8.31 -1.28 28.02
N ILE A 28 -7.90 -0.30 27.23
CA ILE A 28 -8.71 0.88 26.87
C ILE A 28 -9.39 0.75 25.51
N SER A 29 -8.84 -0.08 24.62
CA SER A 29 -9.42 -0.39 23.33
C SER A 29 -8.94 -1.74 22.85
N GLN A 30 -9.74 -2.41 22.04
CA GLN A 30 -9.37 -3.65 21.38
C GLN A 30 -10.02 -3.75 20.01
N ILE A 31 -9.29 -4.37 19.07
CA ILE A 31 -9.76 -4.62 17.70
C ILE A 31 -9.30 -6.01 17.26
N ILE A 32 -10.22 -6.79 16.70
CA ILE A 32 -9.86 -8.02 15.99
C ILE A 32 -9.14 -7.60 14.71
N LEU A 33 -7.99 -8.21 14.44
CA LEU A 33 -7.20 -7.88 13.28
C LEU A 33 -7.96 -8.26 12.00
N PRO A 34 -8.00 -7.37 10.99
CA PRO A 34 -8.64 -7.65 9.70
C PRO A 34 -8.07 -8.90 9.03
N TYR A 35 -6.76 -9.08 9.12
CA TYR A 35 -6.05 -10.26 8.63
C TYR A 35 -5.26 -10.91 9.76
N GLN A 36 -5.14 -12.24 9.71
CA GLN A 36 -4.45 -13.03 10.73
C GLN A 36 -3.05 -13.44 10.24
N ILE A 37 -2.07 -13.55 11.14
CA ILE A 37 -0.76 -14.13 10.77
C ILE A 37 -0.98 -15.59 10.33
N GLY A 38 -0.40 -15.94 9.18
CA GLY A 38 -0.56 -17.24 8.54
C GLY A 38 -1.75 -17.34 7.59
N GLU A 39 -2.68 -16.37 7.64
CA GLU A 39 -3.81 -16.32 6.70
C GLU A 39 -3.32 -16.14 5.26
N VAL A 40 -3.97 -16.84 4.34
CA VAL A 40 -3.71 -16.76 2.91
C VAL A 40 -4.90 -16.09 2.24
N VAL A 41 -4.63 -15.01 1.52
CA VAL A 41 -5.66 -14.27 0.76
C VAL A 41 -5.25 -14.14 -0.70
N ALA A 42 -6.25 -14.04 -1.58
CA ALA A 42 -6.04 -13.78 -2.99
C ALA A 42 -5.79 -12.29 -3.23
N VAL A 43 -4.88 -11.96 -4.14
CA VAL A 43 -4.63 -10.58 -4.57
C VAL A 43 -5.66 -10.20 -5.62
N ALA A 44 -6.60 -9.33 -5.26
CA ALA A 44 -7.67 -8.90 -6.15
C ALA A 44 -7.12 -8.13 -7.36
N GLN A 45 -7.45 -8.61 -8.56
CA GLN A 45 -7.18 -7.96 -9.84
C GLN A 45 -8.47 -7.87 -10.64
N SER A 46 -8.61 -6.84 -11.49
CA SER A 46 -9.75 -6.79 -12.40
C SER A 46 -9.64 -7.89 -13.46
N TYR A 47 -10.74 -8.44 -13.91
CA TYR A 47 -10.74 -9.46 -14.97
C TYR A 47 -10.11 -8.95 -16.27
N HIS A 48 -10.30 -7.66 -16.59
CA HIS A 48 -9.61 -7.02 -17.72
C HIS A 48 -8.08 -7.08 -17.57
N ALA A 49 -7.54 -6.81 -16.38
CA ALA A 49 -6.10 -6.89 -16.13
C ALA A 49 -5.58 -8.32 -16.24
N LEU A 50 -6.34 -9.31 -15.78
CA LEU A 50 -6.00 -10.72 -15.91
C LEU A 50 -5.96 -11.16 -17.39
N ASN A 51 -6.96 -10.79 -18.18
CA ASN A 51 -6.99 -11.07 -19.61
C ASN A 51 -5.78 -10.44 -20.35
N LYS A 52 -5.47 -9.19 -20.04
CA LYS A 52 -4.35 -8.48 -20.64
C LYS A 52 -2.99 -9.10 -20.28
N SER A 53 -2.85 -9.71 -19.10
CA SER A 53 -1.63 -10.40 -18.67
C SER A 53 -1.54 -11.85 -19.14
N GLY A 54 -2.52 -12.35 -19.89
CA GLY A 54 -2.52 -13.71 -20.43
C GLY A 54 -2.95 -14.79 -19.44
N TYR A 55 -3.49 -14.42 -18.28
CA TYR A 55 -4.13 -15.39 -17.40
C TYR A 55 -5.48 -15.82 -18.00
N LEU A 56 -5.72 -17.14 -18.02
CA LEU A 56 -6.96 -17.70 -18.52
C LEU A 56 -8.11 -17.29 -17.61
N THR A 57 -9.00 -16.48 -18.13
CA THR A 57 -10.30 -16.24 -17.50
C THR A 57 -11.31 -17.26 -18.00
N PRO A 58 -12.32 -17.61 -17.22
CA PRO A 58 -13.37 -18.50 -17.67
C PRO A 58 -14.03 -18.00 -18.97
N GLU A 59 -14.34 -18.94 -19.85
CA GLU A 59 -14.91 -18.67 -21.19
C GLU A 59 -16.16 -17.75 -21.16
N TRP A 60 -16.94 -17.83 -20.09
CA TRP A 60 -18.12 -16.98 -19.89
C TRP A 60 -17.78 -15.51 -19.57
N LEU A 61 -16.53 -15.21 -19.17
CA LEU A 61 -16.02 -13.85 -19.00
C LEU A 61 -15.57 -13.20 -20.31
N ASP A 62 -15.30 -13.98 -21.35
CA ASP A 62 -14.71 -13.49 -22.60
C ASP A 62 -15.68 -12.72 -23.51
N HIS A 63 -16.97 -12.97 -23.44
CA HIS A 63 -17.90 -12.53 -24.48
C HIS A 63 -18.92 -11.44 -24.11
N THR A 64 -19.02 -11.02 -22.83
CA THR A 64 -20.08 -10.10 -22.40
C THR A 64 -19.67 -9.09 -21.33
N CYS A 65 -18.38 -8.82 -21.15
CA CYS A 65 -17.86 -8.54 -19.82
C CYS A 65 -17.52 -7.10 -19.47
N GLU A 66 -17.59 -6.14 -20.39
CA GLU A 66 -17.28 -4.74 -20.05
C GLU A 66 -18.22 -4.17 -18.98
N ASP A 67 -19.43 -4.66 -18.91
CA ASP A 67 -20.46 -4.26 -17.93
C ASP A 67 -20.53 -5.18 -16.70
N SER A 68 -19.73 -6.26 -16.65
CA SER A 68 -19.80 -7.19 -15.53
C SER A 68 -19.06 -6.67 -14.30
N ALA A 69 -19.58 -6.99 -13.13
CA ALA A 69 -18.94 -6.70 -11.86
C ALA A 69 -17.55 -7.33 -11.81
N GLY A 70 -16.52 -6.54 -11.47
CA GLY A 70 -15.13 -6.99 -11.41
C GLY A 70 -14.36 -6.90 -12.73
N TYR A 71 -14.99 -6.56 -13.86
CA TYR A 71 -14.25 -6.48 -15.14
C TYR A 71 -13.25 -5.31 -15.16
N ASN A 72 -13.73 -4.10 -14.97
CA ASN A 72 -12.88 -2.90 -14.98
C ASN A 72 -12.36 -2.47 -13.60
N ASN A 73 -12.79 -3.11 -12.54
CA ASN A 73 -12.40 -2.78 -11.17
C ASN A 73 -12.08 -4.05 -10.37
N LYS A 74 -11.51 -3.88 -9.18
CA LYS A 74 -11.14 -4.99 -8.30
C LYS A 74 -12.26 -5.42 -7.35
N MET A 75 -13.41 -4.76 -7.40
CA MET A 75 -14.56 -5.08 -6.54
C MET A 75 -15.33 -6.25 -7.15
N PHE A 76 -15.83 -7.11 -6.28
CA PHE A 76 -16.66 -8.27 -6.66
C PHE A 76 -15.96 -9.35 -7.51
N VAL A 77 -14.62 -9.33 -7.56
CA VAL A 77 -13.86 -10.40 -8.20
C VAL A 77 -13.87 -11.66 -7.33
N ARG A 78 -13.85 -12.81 -7.96
CA ARG A 78 -13.82 -14.11 -7.28
C ARG A 78 -12.40 -14.46 -6.89
N ALA A 79 -12.18 -14.75 -5.61
CA ALA A 79 -10.87 -15.09 -5.07
C ALA A 79 -10.26 -16.37 -5.65
N ASP A 80 -11.10 -17.34 -6.03
CA ASP A 80 -10.67 -18.60 -6.63
C ASP A 80 -10.12 -18.44 -8.05
N LEU A 81 -10.48 -17.36 -8.76
CA LEU A 81 -9.98 -17.00 -10.08
C LEU A 81 -8.69 -16.17 -10.05
N MET A 82 -8.27 -15.70 -8.88
CA MET A 82 -7.07 -14.86 -8.78
C MET A 82 -5.80 -15.72 -8.82
N PRO A 83 -4.83 -15.40 -9.69
CA PRO A 83 -3.61 -16.20 -9.87
C PRO A 83 -2.64 -16.05 -8.70
N HIS A 84 -2.62 -14.87 -8.07
CA HIS A 84 -1.68 -14.57 -7.02
C HIS A 84 -2.32 -14.62 -5.64
N ARG A 85 -1.61 -15.20 -4.68
CA ARG A 85 -1.98 -15.28 -3.27
C ARG A 85 -0.85 -14.77 -2.41
N ILE A 86 -1.20 -14.17 -1.29
CA ILE A 86 -0.23 -13.74 -0.28
C ILE A 86 -0.54 -14.41 1.04
N ARG A 87 0.52 -14.66 1.82
CA ARG A 87 0.42 -15.12 3.21
C ARG A 87 0.95 -14.05 4.14
N PHE A 88 0.15 -13.61 5.09
CA PHE A 88 0.59 -12.68 6.13
C PHE A 88 1.56 -13.34 7.07
N THR A 89 2.73 -12.73 7.26
CA THR A 89 3.84 -13.29 8.06
C THR A 89 4.11 -12.49 9.32
N HIS A 90 3.85 -11.18 9.29
CA HIS A 90 4.09 -10.30 10.42
C HIS A 90 3.10 -9.15 10.45
N ILE A 91 2.85 -8.62 11.66
CA ILE A 91 2.01 -7.45 11.88
C ILE A 91 2.75 -6.52 12.84
N LYS A 92 2.88 -5.26 12.47
CA LYS A 92 3.49 -4.21 13.27
C LYS A 92 2.45 -3.12 13.54
N PHE A 93 2.40 -2.66 14.77
CA PHE A 93 1.58 -1.51 15.18
C PHE A 93 2.51 -0.35 15.47
N GLU A 94 2.39 0.72 14.73
CA GLU A 94 3.26 1.87 14.84
C GLU A 94 2.52 3.18 14.50
N SER A 95 3.10 4.31 14.89
CA SER A 95 2.67 5.60 14.39
C SER A 95 3.06 5.74 12.91
N MET A 96 2.19 6.33 12.11
CA MET A 96 2.44 6.51 10.68
C MET A 96 3.78 7.23 10.38
N ARG A 97 4.22 8.14 11.25
CA ARG A 97 5.49 8.86 11.07
C ARG A 97 6.71 8.06 11.51
N ASP A 98 6.52 6.95 12.21
CA ASP A 98 7.61 6.10 12.70
C ASP A 98 7.99 5.00 11.69
N ILE A 99 7.36 5.01 10.50
CA ILE A 99 7.68 4.07 9.41
C ILE A 99 9.17 4.16 9.06
N SER A 100 9.81 3.00 8.90
CA SER A 100 11.22 2.94 8.50
C SER A 100 11.42 3.17 7.01
N ASP A 101 12.63 3.58 6.60
CA ASP A 101 13.00 3.69 5.18
C ASP A 101 12.77 2.37 4.45
N ALA A 102 13.15 1.26 5.07
CA ALA A 102 12.98 -0.07 4.49
C ALA A 102 11.50 -0.40 4.24
N ASP A 103 10.62 -0.06 5.19
CA ASP A 103 9.17 -0.25 5.02
C ASP A 103 8.62 0.69 3.93
N CYS A 104 9.09 1.94 3.84
CA CYS A 104 8.72 2.84 2.74
C CYS A 104 9.09 2.27 1.37
N PHE A 105 10.29 1.68 1.23
CA PHE A 105 10.68 1.02 -0.02
C PHE A 105 9.85 -0.24 -0.30
N ALA A 106 9.50 -1.00 0.73
CA ALA A 106 8.62 -2.17 0.59
C ALA A 106 7.20 -1.76 0.13
N GLU A 107 6.72 -0.58 0.55
CA GLU A 107 5.45 0.02 0.10
C GLU A 107 5.53 0.64 -1.31
N GLY A 108 6.67 0.54 -1.98
CA GLY A 108 6.84 0.96 -3.36
C GLY A 108 7.36 2.39 -3.54
N ILE A 109 7.90 3.01 -2.51
CA ILE A 109 8.67 4.25 -2.68
C ILE A 109 10.02 3.92 -3.31
N ALA A 110 10.47 4.74 -4.25
CA ALA A 110 11.75 4.58 -4.93
C ALA A 110 12.51 5.89 -4.99
N ALA A 111 13.83 5.80 -4.89
CA ALA A 111 14.73 6.93 -5.15
C ALA A 111 14.77 7.24 -6.65
N CYS A 112 14.75 8.50 -7.00
CA CYS A 112 14.79 8.95 -8.39
C CYS A 112 15.56 10.26 -8.54
N LYS A 113 16.04 10.50 -9.77
CA LYS A 113 16.63 11.77 -10.19
C LYS A 113 15.60 12.56 -10.98
N PHE A 114 15.34 13.77 -10.56
CA PHE A 114 14.39 14.67 -11.21
C PHE A 114 15.17 15.74 -11.98
N PRO A 115 15.15 15.72 -13.31
CA PRO A 115 15.81 16.76 -14.10
C PRO A 115 15.03 18.08 -13.97
N VAL A 116 15.76 19.16 -13.78
CA VAL A 116 15.23 20.54 -13.75
C VAL A 116 15.63 21.23 -15.05
N TYR A 117 14.64 21.68 -15.80
CA TYR A 117 14.84 22.37 -17.07
C TYR A 117 14.53 23.85 -16.98
N ASP A 118 15.26 24.66 -17.75
CA ASP A 118 14.93 26.05 -18.07
C ASP A 118 14.67 26.11 -19.58
N GLY A 119 13.39 26.19 -19.95
CA GLY A 119 12.99 25.94 -21.33
C GLY A 119 13.32 24.51 -21.77
N HIS A 120 14.23 24.35 -22.73
CA HIS A 120 14.68 23.04 -23.24
C HIS A 120 16.06 22.61 -22.71
N GLU A 121 16.73 23.46 -21.94
CA GLU A 121 18.03 23.14 -21.37
C GLU A 121 17.95 22.52 -20.00
N LEU A 122 18.66 21.40 -19.79
CA LEU A 122 18.82 20.80 -18.48
C LEU A 122 19.68 21.72 -17.61
N LYS A 123 19.10 22.29 -16.56
CA LYS A 123 19.77 23.24 -15.67
C LYS A 123 20.34 22.58 -14.43
N ASP A 124 19.63 21.57 -13.89
CA ASP A 124 20.02 20.89 -12.66
C ASP A 124 19.38 19.51 -12.57
N THR A 125 19.77 18.73 -11.57
CA THR A 125 19.17 17.44 -11.21
C THR A 125 18.96 17.36 -9.71
N ILE A 126 17.69 17.21 -9.30
CA ILE A 126 17.33 17.05 -7.90
C ILE A 126 17.20 15.55 -7.58
N TYR A 127 17.71 15.14 -6.45
CA TYR A 127 17.54 13.79 -5.93
C TYR A 127 16.33 13.78 -4.99
N GLY A 128 15.49 12.77 -5.09
CA GLY A 128 14.32 12.64 -4.24
C GLY A 128 13.62 11.30 -4.39
N TYR A 129 12.40 11.22 -3.90
CA TYR A 129 11.64 9.98 -3.82
C TYR A 129 10.26 10.12 -4.45
N THR A 130 9.82 9.02 -5.08
CA THR A 130 8.52 8.90 -5.73
C THR A 130 8.00 7.47 -5.61
N VAL A 131 6.81 7.21 -6.17
CA VAL A 131 6.30 5.83 -6.33
C VAL A 131 7.04 5.13 -7.46
N SER A 132 7.46 3.88 -7.25
CA SER A 132 8.22 3.07 -8.20
C SER A 132 7.57 3.00 -9.59
N ALA A 133 6.24 2.99 -9.66
CA ALA A 133 5.50 3.00 -10.90
C ALA A 133 5.75 4.24 -11.78
N PHE A 134 6.12 5.38 -11.17
CA PHE A 134 6.36 6.65 -11.88
C PHE A 134 7.81 6.86 -12.28
N VAL A 135 8.74 5.99 -11.86
CA VAL A 135 10.17 6.14 -12.17
C VAL A 135 10.44 6.13 -13.68
N LYS A 136 9.69 5.32 -14.42
CA LYS A 136 9.82 5.26 -15.89
C LYS A 136 9.38 6.55 -16.57
N ASP A 137 8.33 7.18 -16.07
CA ASP A 137 7.76 8.41 -16.65
C ASP A 137 8.67 9.63 -16.42
N ILE A 138 9.48 9.61 -15.36
CA ILE A 138 10.43 10.69 -15.03
C ILE A 138 11.62 10.70 -15.97
N ALA A 139 12.00 9.54 -16.52
CA ALA A 139 13.13 9.42 -17.45
C ALA A 139 12.83 9.97 -18.86
N GLU A 140 11.56 10.26 -19.17
CA GLU A 140 11.18 10.81 -20.47
C GLU A 140 11.45 12.33 -20.53
N PRO A 141 12.13 12.84 -21.60
CA PRO A 141 12.54 14.25 -21.68
C PRO A 141 11.40 15.27 -21.69
N TRP A 142 10.16 14.85 -22.03
CA TRP A 142 8.97 15.70 -22.04
C TRP A 142 8.11 15.64 -20.80
N ALA A 143 8.54 14.89 -19.78
CA ALA A 143 7.94 14.96 -18.45
C ALA A 143 8.65 16.01 -17.55
N PRO A 144 9.12 17.16 -18.09
CA PRO A 144 9.85 18.13 -17.31
C PRO A 144 8.92 18.74 -16.28
N ASN A 145 9.37 18.76 -15.04
CA ASN A 145 8.73 19.51 -13.96
C ASN A 145 7.29 19.09 -13.62
N ASN A 146 6.91 17.83 -13.81
CA ASN A 146 5.66 17.36 -13.25
C ASN A 146 5.83 17.24 -11.73
N PRO A 147 5.38 18.24 -10.91
CA PRO A 147 5.56 18.23 -9.46
C PRO A 147 4.77 17.08 -8.80
N LEU A 148 3.95 16.36 -9.57
CA LEU A 148 3.19 15.21 -9.11
C LEU A 148 4.10 13.99 -8.85
N HIS A 149 5.27 13.93 -9.48
CA HIS A 149 6.18 12.80 -9.35
C HIS A 149 7.17 12.93 -8.18
N PHE A 150 7.60 14.16 -7.86
CA PHE A 150 8.41 14.40 -6.67
C PHE A 150 7.50 14.41 -5.44
N LEU A 151 7.70 13.44 -4.56
CA LEU A 151 6.89 13.32 -3.34
C LEU A 151 7.64 13.80 -2.10
N GLY A 152 8.96 13.71 -2.07
CA GLY A 152 9.74 14.16 -0.93
C GLY A 152 11.25 13.95 -1.09
N ASP A 153 12.00 14.54 -0.19
CA ASP A 153 13.47 14.45 -0.06
C ASP A 153 13.93 13.27 0.82
N THR A 154 13.00 12.63 1.49
CA THR A 154 13.23 11.38 2.25
C THR A 154 12.16 10.34 1.89
N PRO A 155 12.43 9.01 2.09
CA PRO A 155 11.44 7.97 1.85
C PRO A 155 10.16 8.17 2.67
N GLN A 156 10.30 8.55 3.96
CA GLN A 156 9.16 8.79 4.85
C GLN A 156 8.33 9.98 4.38
N THR A 157 8.96 11.10 4.01
CA THR A 157 8.25 12.28 3.51
C THR A 157 7.46 11.91 2.25
N ALA A 158 8.08 11.17 1.33
CA ALA A 158 7.43 10.73 0.10
C ALA A 158 6.23 9.82 0.39
N PHE A 159 6.38 8.85 1.30
CA PHE A 159 5.31 7.95 1.69
C PHE A 159 4.14 8.69 2.36
N ILE A 160 4.43 9.59 3.30
CA ILE A 160 3.43 10.40 3.99
C ILE A 160 2.68 11.30 2.99
N VAL A 161 3.38 11.93 2.05
CA VAL A 161 2.75 12.74 1.00
C VAL A 161 1.87 11.89 0.09
N LEU A 162 2.30 10.66 -0.27
CA LEU A 162 1.47 9.72 -1.01
C LEU A 162 0.18 9.39 -0.25
N LEU A 163 0.28 9.04 1.03
CA LEU A 163 -0.89 8.76 1.86
C LEU A 163 -1.83 9.97 1.96
N SER A 164 -1.29 11.18 2.07
CA SER A 164 -2.12 12.39 2.11
C SER A 164 -2.90 12.65 0.82
N LYS A 165 -2.34 12.24 -0.33
CA LYS A 165 -3.05 12.30 -1.62
C LYS A 165 -4.16 11.25 -1.72
N LEU A 166 -4.00 10.09 -1.08
CA LEU A 166 -4.97 9.01 -1.11
C LEU A 166 -6.11 9.18 -0.09
N TYR A 167 -5.79 9.67 1.10
CA TYR A 167 -6.70 9.69 2.26
C TYR A 167 -7.05 11.08 2.78
N GLY A 168 -6.50 12.13 2.16
CA GLY A 168 -6.71 13.51 2.60
C GLY A 168 -5.58 14.06 3.48
N LYS A 169 -5.53 15.40 3.58
CA LYS A 169 -4.44 16.08 4.31
C LYS A 169 -4.53 15.92 5.83
N GLU A 170 -5.69 15.65 6.36
CA GLU A 170 -5.91 15.47 7.80
C GLU A 170 -5.08 14.30 8.38
N ILE A 171 -4.68 13.33 7.53
CA ILE A 171 -3.82 12.22 7.97
C ILE A 171 -2.43 12.71 8.40
N LEU A 172 -1.94 13.82 7.82
CA LEU A 172 -0.65 14.41 8.17
C LEU A 172 -0.66 15.00 9.58
N GLU A 173 -1.77 15.61 9.96
CA GLU A 173 -1.93 16.29 11.25
C GLU A 173 -2.21 15.31 12.37
N SER A 174 -3.07 14.33 12.10
CA SER A 174 -3.51 13.35 13.10
C SER A 174 -2.43 12.34 13.47
N ASN A 175 -1.46 12.09 12.57
CA ASN A 175 -0.41 11.08 12.76
C ASN A 175 -0.96 9.77 13.37
N PRO A 176 -1.89 9.09 12.69
CA PRO A 176 -2.61 7.97 13.26
C PRO A 176 -1.68 6.77 13.50
N PHE A 177 -2.08 5.93 14.44
CA PHE A 177 -1.51 4.59 14.53
C PHE A 177 -2.04 3.71 13.40
N VAL A 178 -1.16 2.93 12.81
CA VAL A 178 -1.44 2.04 11.68
C VAL A 178 -1.02 0.61 12.00
N LEU A 179 -1.67 -0.33 11.33
CA LEU A 179 -1.29 -1.73 11.29
C LEU A 179 -0.54 -1.98 9.98
N ALA A 180 0.76 -2.19 10.04
CA ALA A 180 1.57 -2.57 8.91
C ALA A 180 1.66 -4.10 8.82
N TYR A 181 1.31 -4.65 7.67
CA TYR A 181 1.30 -6.09 7.41
C TYR A 181 2.45 -6.47 6.48
N THR A 182 3.28 -7.42 6.91
CA THR A 182 4.25 -8.05 6.03
C THR A 182 3.67 -9.35 5.49
N PHE A 183 3.92 -9.63 4.23
CA PHE A 183 3.41 -10.83 3.57
C PHE A 183 4.44 -11.43 2.60
N ASN A 184 4.28 -12.71 2.31
CA ASN A 184 4.99 -13.39 1.24
C ASN A 184 4.02 -13.67 0.10
N LEU A 185 4.47 -13.44 -1.14
CA LEU A 185 3.78 -13.90 -2.34
C LEU A 185 3.87 -15.42 -2.40
N LEU A 186 2.75 -16.06 -2.68
CA LEU A 186 2.65 -17.50 -2.94
C LEU A 186 2.38 -17.67 -4.44
N ASP A 187 3.24 -18.39 -5.11
CA ASP A 187 3.10 -18.75 -6.52
C ASP A 187 2.10 -19.91 -6.69
#